data_d23c3fd848bfc0941555947f1e007662
#
_entry.id   d23c3fd848bfc0941555947f1e007662
#
_cell.length_a   1.000
_cell.length_b   1.000
_cell.length_c   1.000
_cell.angle_alpha   90.00
_cell.angle_beta   90.00
_cell.angle_gamma   90.00
#
_symmetry.space_group_name_H-M   'P 1'
#
loop_
_entity.id
_entity.type
_entity.pdbx_description
1 polymer ?
#
loop_
_entity_poly.entity_id
_entity_poly.type
_entity_poly.pdbx_seq_one_letter_code
_entity_poly.pdbx_strand_id
1 'polypeptide(L)'
;RLLEERGLIDVEKEIDFYLPELAESDFVGVKVRNILDMSTGLDCQDEYQDRQSCYYQYSMAIGDGFREEDAPDNPYDFLANLKVSRHSEQGREFSYSGVNTFVLAWLVEKITNEPFHDIFSREIWNKIGAESDASFLAYRYGIPLTHGGFLSNMRDMARFGLLFTPSYSVVSDEKIVTDK
;
A
#
# COMPACT_ATOMS: atom_id res chain seq x y z
N ARG A 1 8.19 -6.84 -3.92
CA ARG A 1 8.99 -7.81 -4.66
C ARG A 1 10.30 -7.21 -5.14
N LEU A 2 10.28 -6.18 -6.02
CA LEU A 2 11.50 -5.54 -6.54
C LEU A 2 12.50 -5.13 -5.44
N LEU A 3 12.01 -4.54 -4.35
CA LEU A 3 12.85 -4.13 -3.23
C LEU A 3 13.42 -5.33 -2.45
N GLU A 4 12.66 -6.41 -2.33
CA GLU A 4 13.12 -7.67 -1.72
C GLU A 4 14.24 -8.31 -2.55
N GLU A 5 14.09 -8.38 -3.87
CA GLU A 5 15.09 -8.93 -4.79
C GLU A 5 16.39 -8.12 -4.82
N ARG A 6 16.27 -6.83 -4.59
CA ARG A 6 17.43 -5.92 -4.44
C ARG A 6 18.06 -6.00 -3.03
N GLY A 7 17.50 -6.81 -2.13
CA GLY A 7 17.97 -6.95 -0.76
C GLY A 7 17.73 -5.72 0.12
N LEU A 8 16.84 -4.82 -0.29
CA LEU A 8 16.51 -3.60 0.43
C LEU A 8 15.47 -3.85 1.54
N ILE A 9 14.61 -4.85 1.37
CA ILE A 9 13.67 -5.32 2.39
C ILE A 9 13.75 -6.83 2.55
N ASP A 10 13.50 -7.27 3.78
CA ASP A 10 13.24 -8.65 4.14
C ASP A 10 11.80 -8.71 4.65
N VAL A 11 10.94 -9.39 3.93
CA VAL A 11 9.51 -9.46 4.25
C VAL A 11 9.19 -10.23 5.53
N GLU A 12 10.15 -11.00 6.06
CA GLU A 12 10.02 -11.69 7.35
C GLU A 12 10.33 -10.79 8.56
N LYS A 13 10.87 -9.59 8.32
CA LYS A 13 11.05 -8.58 9.37
C LYS A 13 9.76 -7.85 9.68
N GLU A 14 9.71 -7.31 10.88
CA GLU A 14 8.62 -6.49 11.39
C GLU A 14 8.61 -5.13 10.70
N ILE A 15 7.43 -4.57 10.48
CA ILE A 15 7.27 -3.31 9.74
C ILE A 15 7.90 -2.12 10.45
N ASP A 16 7.85 -2.10 11.78
CA ASP A 16 8.44 -1.04 12.60
C ASP A 16 9.99 -1.04 12.57
N PHE A 17 10.63 -2.13 12.13
CA PHE A 17 12.06 -2.12 11.81
C PHE A 17 12.38 -1.13 10.67
N TYR A 18 11.48 -1.01 9.70
CA TYR A 18 11.64 -0.11 8.55
C TYR A 18 10.95 1.23 8.74
N LEU A 19 9.82 1.23 9.43
CA LEU A 19 8.99 2.38 9.76
C LEU A 19 8.94 2.56 11.29
N PRO A 20 10.01 3.09 11.91
CA PRO A 20 10.05 3.28 13.36
C PRO A 20 8.94 4.20 13.86
N GLU A 21 8.31 4.97 12.99
CA GLU A 21 7.12 5.77 13.28
C GLU A 21 5.93 4.91 13.73
N LEU A 22 5.91 3.62 13.38
CA LEU A 22 4.86 2.67 13.77
C LEU A 22 5.13 1.96 15.11
N ALA A 23 6.24 2.26 15.80
CA ALA A 23 6.62 1.60 17.04
C ALA A 23 5.60 1.77 18.18
N GLU A 24 4.84 2.86 18.17
CA GLU A 24 3.79 3.13 19.14
C GLU A 24 2.40 2.70 18.65
N SER A 25 2.25 2.23 17.42
CA SER A 25 0.99 1.78 16.84
C SER A 25 0.76 0.28 17.04
N ASP A 26 -0.45 -0.20 16.76
CA ASP A 26 -0.75 -1.63 16.78
C ASP A 26 -0.20 -2.39 15.57
N PHE A 27 0.46 -1.70 14.64
CA PHE A 27 1.31 -2.32 13.63
C PHE A 27 2.66 -2.82 14.17
N VAL A 28 3.06 -2.42 15.38
CA VAL A 28 4.31 -2.89 16.01
C VAL A 28 4.38 -4.42 16.03
N GLY A 29 5.51 -4.99 15.62
CA GLY A 29 5.72 -6.43 15.56
C GLY A 29 4.97 -7.15 14.42
N VAL A 30 4.25 -6.44 13.54
CA VAL A 30 3.61 -7.06 12.39
C VAL A 30 4.64 -7.24 11.28
N LYS A 31 4.80 -8.48 10.79
CA LYS A 31 5.71 -8.76 9.69
C LYS A 31 5.23 -8.12 8.38
N VAL A 32 6.15 -7.63 7.57
CA VAL A 32 5.86 -7.13 6.21
C VAL A 32 5.12 -8.19 5.38
N ARG A 33 5.48 -9.48 5.52
CA ARG A 33 4.79 -10.61 4.89
C ARG A 33 3.28 -10.61 5.20
N ASN A 34 2.92 -10.44 6.46
CA ASN A 34 1.52 -10.51 6.88
C ASN A 34 0.71 -9.28 6.43
N ILE A 35 1.36 -8.13 6.20
CA ILE A 35 0.73 -6.97 5.57
C ILE A 35 0.48 -7.25 4.08
N LEU A 36 1.46 -7.83 3.37
CA LEU A 36 1.33 -8.23 1.96
C LEU A 36 0.22 -9.28 1.77
N ASP A 37 0.13 -10.25 2.67
CA ASP A 37 -0.83 -11.36 2.61
C ASP A 37 -2.21 -10.96 3.18
N MET A 38 -2.43 -9.69 3.52
CA MET A 38 -3.68 -9.20 4.14
C MET A 38 -4.07 -10.03 5.37
N SER A 39 -3.10 -10.36 6.23
CA SER A 39 -3.27 -11.23 7.40
C SER A 39 -2.67 -10.63 8.67
N THR A 40 -2.80 -9.33 8.85
CA THR A 40 -2.27 -8.63 10.04
C THR A 40 -2.99 -9.00 11.34
N GLY A 41 -4.24 -9.44 11.23
CA GLY A 41 -5.14 -9.70 12.36
C GLY A 41 -5.69 -8.44 13.02
N LEU A 42 -5.37 -7.24 12.52
CA LEU A 42 -5.87 -5.97 13.04
C LEU A 42 -7.32 -5.71 12.61
N ASP A 43 -8.14 -5.16 13.50
CA ASP A 43 -9.52 -4.76 13.21
C ASP A 43 -9.56 -3.42 12.46
N CYS A 44 -9.11 -3.45 11.21
CA CYS A 44 -9.09 -2.30 10.32
C CYS A 44 -9.50 -2.68 8.88
N GLN A 45 -10.52 -3.53 8.76
CA GLN A 45 -11.11 -3.92 7.48
C GLN A 45 -11.82 -2.72 6.84
N ASP A 46 -11.97 -2.75 5.53
CA ASP A 46 -12.69 -1.73 4.78
C ASP A 46 -14.16 -1.69 5.23
N GLU A 47 -14.51 -0.67 6.00
CA GLU A 47 -15.86 -0.39 6.50
C GLU A 47 -16.25 1.04 6.12
N TYR A 48 -17.32 1.16 5.33
CA TYR A 48 -17.74 2.43 4.72
C TYR A 48 -18.95 3.09 5.38
N GLN A 49 -19.58 2.43 6.33
CA GLN A 49 -20.82 2.93 6.96
C GLN A 49 -20.61 3.37 8.40
N ASP A 50 -19.77 2.65 9.14
CA ASP A 50 -19.43 3.02 10.51
C ASP A 50 -18.28 4.05 10.54
N ARG A 51 -18.63 5.29 10.84
CA ARG A 51 -17.70 6.41 10.93
C ARG A 51 -16.66 6.28 12.03
N GLN A 52 -16.90 5.43 13.01
CA GLN A 52 -15.94 5.15 14.10
C GLN A 52 -15.00 3.99 13.77
N SER A 53 -15.24 3.29 12.67
CA SER A 53 -14.35 2.21 12.23
C SER A 53 -12.95 2.74 11.89
N CYS A 54 -11.96 1.90 12.07
CA CYS A 54 -10.57 2.22 11.72
C CYS A 54 -10.44 2.69 10.26
N TYR A 55 -11.06 1.95 9.34
CA TYR A 55 -10.97 2.29 7.93
C TYR A 55 -11.62 3.62 7.59
N TYR A 56 -12.79 3.92 8.18
CA TYR A 56 -13.45 5.20 7.93
C TYR A 56 -12.62 6.38 8.47
N GLN A 57 -12.03 6.24 9.66
CA GLN A 57 -11.11 7.24 10.22
C GLN A 57 -9.88 7.45 9.32
N TYR A 58 -9.30 6.37 8.81
CA TYR A 58 -8.23 6.43 7.83
C TYR A 58 -8.69 7.14 6.53
N SER A 59 -9.88 6.83 6.03
CA SER A 59 -10.42 7.46 4.81
C SER A 59 -10.59 8.98 4.98
N MET A 60 -10.98 9.43 6.17
CA MET A 60 -11.00 10.87 6.49
C MET A 60 -9.58 11.46 6.53
N ALA A 61 -8.62 10.75 7.09
CA ALA A 61 -7.22 11.20 7.17
C ALA A 61 -6.58 11.39 5.79
N ILE A 62 -6.80 10.46 4.87
CA ILE A 62 -6.27 10.55 3.48
C ILE A 62 -7.10 11.46 2.58
N GLY A 63 -8.33 11.80 3.00
CA GLY A 63 -9.20 12.73 2.29
C GLY A 63 -10.23 12.08 1.36
N ASP A 64 -10.38 10.76 1.41
CA ASP A 64 -11.38 9.99 0.66
C ASP A 64 -12.76 10.00 1.34
N GLY A 65 -12.79 10.11 2.67
CA GLY A 65 -14.00 10.21 3.48
C GLY A 65 -14.46 11.66 3.74
N PHE A 66 -15.74 11.80 4.10
CA PHE A 66 -16.26 13.10 4.56
C PHE A 66 -15.62 13.47 5.90
N ARG A 67 -14.96 14.62 5.92
CA ARG A 67 -14.28 15.12 7.12
C ARG A 67 -15.26 15.58 8.19
N GLU A 68 -15.02 15.16 9.42
CA GLU A 68 -15.62 15.70 10.63
C GLU A 68 -14.65 16.70 11.31
N GLU A 69 -15.14 17.49 12.27
CA GLU A 69 -14.35 18.55 12.88
C GLU A 69 -13.09 18.01 13.58
N ASP A 70 -13.21 16.86 14.25
CA ASP A 70 -12.13 16.19 14.98
C ASP A 70 -11.47 15.04 14.20
N ALA A 71 -11.71 14.99 12.88
CA ALA A 71 -11.17 13.90 12.05
C ALA A 71 -9.64 13.96 11.95
N PRO A 72 -8.97 12.79 11.86
CA PRO A 72 -7.55 12.73 11.55
C PRO A 72 -7.24 13.51 10.27
N ASP A 73 -6.15 14.24 10.25
CA ASP A 73 -5.82 15.15 9.14
C ASP A 73 -4.68 14.63 8.25
N ASN A 74 -3.94 13.64 8.72
CA ASN A 74 -2.79 13.07 8.01
C ASN A 74 -2.79 11.54 8.18
N PRO A 75 -2.74 10.76 7.09
CA PRO A 75 -2.77 9.30 7.17
C PRO A 75 -1.52 8.69 7.82
N TYR A 76 -0.36 9.32 7.68
CA TYR A 76 0.86 8.85 8.34
C TYR A 76 0.77 9.00 9.85
N ASP A 77 0.34 10.18 10.34
CA ASP A 77 0.16 10.45 11.76
C ASP A 77 -0.95 9.58 12.35
N PHE A 78 -2.04 9.37 11.61
CA PHE A 78 -3.12 8.47 12.00
C PHE A 78 -2.59 7.05 12.24
N LEU A 79 -1.82 6.52 11.30
CA LEU A 79 -1.28 5.16 11.39
C LEU A 79 -0.18 5.03 12.45
N ALA A 80 0.66 6.04 12.63
CA ALA A 80 1.68 6.07 13.68
C ALA A 80 1.07 5.99 15.09
N ASN A 81 -0.16 6.48 15.26
CA ASN A 81 -0.89 6.47 16.53
C ASN A 81 -2.05 5.47 16.56
N LEU A 82 -2.14 4.57 15.58
CA LEU A 82 -3.26 3.65 15.45
C LEU A 82 -3.40 2.73 16.66
N LYS A 83 -4.60 2.69 17.24
CA LYS A 83 -5.00 1.77 18.31
C LYS A 83 -6.29 1.06 17.92
N VAL A 84 -6.19 -0.23 17.68
CA VAL A 84 -7.32 -1.09 17.29
C VAL A 84 -7.20 -2.45 17.98
N SER A 85 -8.32 -3.16 18.10
CA SER A 85 -8.29 -4.56 18.54
C SER A 85 -7.68 -5.47 17.47
N ARG A 86 -7.51 -6.73 17.85
CA ARG A 86 -7.14 -7.81 16.94
C ARG A 86 -8.22 -8.87 16.96
N HIS A 87 -8.67 -9.30 15.78
CA HIS A 87 -9.60 -10.42 15.63
C HIS A 87 -8.86 -11.76 15.56
N SER A 88 -7.60 -11.77 15.19
CA SER A 88 -6.77 -12.98 15.12
C SER A 88 -5.29 -12.69 15.36
N GLU A 89 -4.50 -13.73 15.54
CA GLU A 89 -3.04 -13.63 15.44
C GLU A 89 -2.64 -13.36 14.00
N GLN A 90 -1.57 -12.57 13.81
CA GLN A 90 -1.05 -12.29 12.48
C GLN A 90 -0.68 -13.59 11.73
N GLY A 91 -0.94 -13.61 10.43
CA GLY A 91 -0.64 -14.75 9.55
C GLY A 91 -1.67 -15.87 9.59
N ARG A 92 -2.76 -15.76 10.37
CA ARG A 92 -3.78 -16.81 10.50
C ARG A 92 -4.95 -16.67 9.53
N GLU A 93 -5.46 -15.47 9.39
CA GLU A 93 -6.69 -15.21 8.65
C GLU A 93 -6.47 -14.10 7.63
N PHE A 94 -6.96 -14.34 6.43
CA PHE A 94 -7.04 -13.28 5.42
C PHE A 94 -8.18 -12.31 5.80
N SER A 95 -7.83 -11.03 5.89
CA SER A 95 -8.81 -9.97 6.12
C SER A 95 -8.38 -8.73 5.33
N TYR A 96 -9.11 -8.44 4.26
CA TYR A 96 -8.78 -7.34 3.37
C TYR A 96 -8.82 -5.98 4.09
N SER A 97 -7.80 -5.17 3.84
CA SER A 97 -7.72 -3.80 4.35
C SER A 97 -6.92 -2.91 3.42
N GLY A 98 -7.54 -1.84 2.93
CA GLY A 98 -6.88 -0.81 2.13
C GLY A 98 -5.76 -0.11 2.89
N VAL A 99 -5.85 -0.04 4.21
CA VAL A 99 -4.80 0.49 5.09
C VAL A 99 -3.48 -0.27 4.94
N ASN A 100 -3.53 -1.60 4.79
CA ASN A 100 -2.34 -2.42 4.57
C ASN A 100 -1.59 -1.99 3.30
N THR A 101 -2.32 -1.73 2.23
CA THR A 101 -1.72 -1.26 0.96
C THR A 101 -1.04 0.10 1.14
N PHE A 102 -1.64 1.00 1.91
CA PHE A 102 -1.03 2.30 2.20
C PHE A 102 0.26 2.16 3.04
N VAL A 103 0.26 1.31 4.06
CA VAL A 103 1.47 1.04 4.87
C VAL A 103 2.60 0.49 4.01
N LEU A 104 2.28 -0.39 3.03
CA LEU A 104 3.29 -0.89 2.08
C LEU A 104 3.80 0.20 1.14
N ALA A 105 2.95 1.13 0.71
CA ALA A 105 3.39 2.28 -0.06
C ALA A 105 4.31 3.20 0.75
N TRP A 106 3.97 3.46 2.01
CA TRP A 106 4.84 4.19 2.94
C TRP A 106 6.19 3.50 3.14
N LEU A 107 6.20 2.16 3.28
CA LEU A 107 7.45 1.39 3.32
C LEU A 107 8.30 1.63 2.08
N VAL A 108 7.69 1.61 0.88
CA VAL A 108 8.41 1.88 -0.38
C VAL A 108 9.03 3.27 -0.35
N GLU A 109 8.27 4.30 0.00
CA GLU A 109 8.75 5.68 0.10
C GLU A 109 9.90 5.83 1.09
N LYS A 110 9.78 5.19 2.26
CA LYS A 110 10.82 5.24 3.30
C LYS A 110 12.13 4.62 2.85
N ILE A 111 12.07 3.46 2.20
CA ILE A 111 13.27 2.72 1.75
C ILE A 111 13.96 3.42 0.57
N THR A 112 13.20 4.02 -0.31
CA THR A 112 13.72 4.66 -1.53
C THR A 112 14.00 6.14 -1.34
N ASN A 113 13.42 6.76 -0.31
CA ASN A 113 13.42 8.21 -0.08
C ASN A 113 12.88 9.01 -1.28
N GLU A 114 11.87 8.44 -1.95
CA GLU A 114 11.20 9.03 -3.11
C GLU A 114 9.68 8.86 -2.99
N PRO A 115 8.84 9.73 -3.57
CA PRO A 115 7.40 9.56 -3.60
C PRO A 115 6.98 8.26 -4.32
N PHE A 116 5.95 7.59 -3.81
CA PHE A 116 5.48 6.31 -4.36
C PHE A 116 5.18 6.36 -5.85
N HIS A 117 4.54 7.42 -6.33
CA HIS A 117 4.17 7.56 -7.74
C HIS A 117 5.39 7.68 -8.66
N ASP A 118 6.47 8.33 -8.23
CA ASP A 118 7.72 8.43 -9.01
C ASP A 118 8.41 7.06 -9.13
N ILE A 119 8.44 6.32 -8.03
CA ILE A 119 8.96 4.94 -8.02
C ILE A 119 8.15 4.04 -8.94
N PHE A 120 6.81 4.08 -8.81
CA PHE A 120 5.91 3.29 -9.64
C PHE A 120 6.09 3.62 -11.13
N SER A 121 6.18 4.90 -11.46
CA SER A 121 6.43 5.36 -12.83
C SER A 121 7.75 4.80 -13.37
N ARG A 122 8.85 5.00 -12.64
CA ARG A 122 10.19 4.60 -13.08
C ARG A 122 10.38 3.08 -13.13
N GLU A 123 9.91 2.37 -12.13
CA GLU A 123 10.21 0.94 -11.98
C GLU A 123 9.21 0.03 -12.70
N ILE A 124 8.02 0.54 -13.03
CA ILE A 124 6.96 -0.25 -13.61
C ILE A 124 6.37 0.42 -14.85
N TRP A 125 5.73 1.58 -14.70
CA TRP A 125 4.90 2.15 -15.76
C TRP A 125 5.68 2.46 -17.04
N ASN A 126 6.86 3.04 -16.91
CA ASN A 126 7.74 3.37 -18.05
C ASN A 126 8.37 2.15 -18.71
N LYS A 127 8.25 0.95 -18.10
CA LYS A 127 8.86 -0.29 -18.60
C LYS A 127 7.89 -1.24 -19.29
N ILE A 128 6.59 -0.93 -19.29
CA ILE A 128 5.56 -1.82 -19.84
C ILE A 128 5.02 -1.35 -21.21
N GLY A 129 5.66 -0.37 -21.84
CA GLY A 129 5.20 0.18 -23.10
C GLY A 129 3.80 0.78 -23.02
N ALA A 130 3.47 1.43 -21.91
CA ALA A 130 2.18 2.10 -21.72
C ALA A 130 1.95 3.15 -22.81
N GLU A 131 0.74 3.21 -23.35
CA GLU A 131 0.35 4.15 -24.43
C GLU A 131 0.01 5.53 -23.88
N SER A 132 -0.30 5.62 -22.60
CA SER A 132 -0.71 6.86 -21.94
C SER A 132 -0.18 6.96 -20.52
N ASP A 133 -0.14 8.18 -20.02
CA ASP A 133 0.09 8.42 -18.61
C ASP A 133 -1.02 7.80 -17.76
N ALA A 134 -0.65 7.39 -16.56
CA ALA A 134 -1.58 6.99 -15.51
C ALA A 134 -1.54 8.03 -14.38
N SER A 135 -2.55 8.01 -13.53
CA SER A 135 -2.66 8.94 -12.40
C SER A 135 -3.07 8.22 -11.12
N PHE A 136 -2.61 8.74 -9.98
CA PHE A 136 -3.20 8.42 -8.69
C PHE A 136 -4.11 9.55 -8.23
N LEU A 137 -5.26 9.20 -7.68
CA LEU A 137 -6.04 10.17 -6.92
C LEU A 137 -5.23 10.61 -5.69
N ALA A 138 -5.24 11.91 -5.40
CA ALA A 138 -4.54 12.48 -4.27
C ALA A 138 -5.39 13.63 -3.69
N TYR A 139 -6.22 13.31 -2.71
CA TYR A 139 -7.20 14.26 -2.18
C TYR A 139 -6.59 15.31 -1.27
N ARG A 140 -5.57 14.94 -0.49
CA ARG A 140 -4.89 15.85 0.42
C ARG A 140 -3.38 15.74 0.33
N TYR A 141 -2.72 16.87 0.44
CA TYR A 141 -1.25 16.99 0.52
C TYR A 141 -0.49 16.31 -0.63
N GLY A 142 -1.17 15.94 -1.73
CA GLY A 142 -0.54 15.18 -2.82
C GLY A 142 -0.23 13.71 -2.46
N ILE A 143 -0.75 13.21 -1.34
CA ILE A 143 -0.56 11.81 -0.93
C ILE A 143 -1.40 10.89 -1.81
N PRO A 144 -0.79 9.94 -2.54
CA PRO A 144 -1.52 9.08 -3.45
C PRO A 144 -2.42 8.09 -2.71
N LEU A 145 -3.65 7.93 -3.20
CA LEU A 145 -4.60 6.92 -2.72
C LEU A 145 -4.19 5.54 -3.28
N THR A 146 -3.19 4.92 -2.67
CA THR A 146 -2.55 3.71 -3.21
C THR A 146 -3.39 2.45 -3.13
N HIS A 147 -4.42 2.42 -2.29
CA HIS A 147 -5.30 1.26 -2.10
C HIS A 147 -6.49 1.20 -3.07
N GLY A 148 -6.73 2.25 -3.89
CA GLY A 148 -7.89 2.26 -4.78
C GLY A 148 -7.92 3.40 -5.80
N GLY A 149 -6.95 4.32 -5.76
CA GLY A 149 -6.96 5.55 -6.54
C GLY A 149 -6.15 5.52 -7.84
N PHE A 150 -5.74 4.37 -8.35
CA PHE A 150 -4.98 4.28 -9.59
C PHE A 150 -5.89 4.31 -10.82
N LEU A 151 -5.64 5.23 -11.73
CA LEU A 151 -6.42 5.47 -12.95
C LEU A 151 -5.55 5.26 -14.17
N SER A 152 -5.97 4.39 -15.08
CA SER A 152 -5.32 4.15 -16.36
C SER A 152 -6.33 3.72 -17.44
N ASN A 153 -5.92 3.66 -18.69
CA ASN A 153 -6.74 3.06 -19.73
C ASN A 153 -6.70 1.52 -19.65
N MET A 154 -7.70 0.85 -20.26
CA MET A 154 -7.84 -0.61 -20.20
C MET A 154 -6.67 -1.36 -20.86
N ARG A 155 -6.06 -0.81 -21.92
CA ARG A 155 -4.95 -1.47 -22.60
C ARG A 155 -3.69 -1.47 -21.75
N ASP A 156 -3.41 -0.37 -21.08
CA ASP A 156 -2.25 -0.26 -20.21
C ASP A 156 -2.43 -1.05 -18.91
N MET A 157 -3.68 -1.15 -18.42
CA MET A 157 -4.00 -2.07 -17.34
C MET A 157 -3.77 -3.54 -17.76
N ALA A 158 -4.10 -3.90 -18.99
CA ALA A 158 -3.80 -5.23 -19.52
C ALA A 158 -2.29 -5.46 -19.65
N ARG A 159 -1.50 -4.46 -20.08
CA ARG A 159 -0.03 -4.54 -20.10
C ARG A 159 0.54 -4.78 -18.70
N PHE A 160 0.05 -4.03 -17.72
CA PHE A 160 0.43 -4.25 -16.32
C PHE A 160 0.10 -5.68 -15.88
N GLY A 161 -1.09 -6.17 -16.21
CA GLY A 161 -1.49 -7.56 -15.90
C GLY A 161 -0.59 -8.61 -16.53
N LEU A 162 -0.04 -8.37 -17.73
CA LEU A 162 0.87 -9.31 -18.41
C LEU A 162 2.18 -9.50 -17.65
N LEU A 163 2.63 -8.56 -16.83
CA LEU A 163 3.82 -8.71 -15.98
C LEU A 163 3.75 -9.92 -15.02
N PHE A 164 2.54 -10.33 -14.66
CA PHE A 164 2.27 -11.47 -13.76
C PHE A 164 2.07 -12.81 -14.49
N THR A 165 2.36 -12.86 -15.77
CA THR A 165 2.16 -14.03 -16.64
C THR A 165 3.46 -14.45 -17.32
N PRO A 166 3.54 -15.67 -17.88
CA PRO A 166 4.67 -16.08 -18.74
C PRO A 166 4.87 -15.18 -19.97
N SER A 167 3.85 -14.42 -20.36
CA SER A 167 3.86 -13.51 -21.52
C SER A 167 4.37 -12.10 -21.21
N TYR A 168 5.00 -11.88 -20.08
CA TYR A 168 5.53 -10.55 -19.68
C TYR A 168 6.42 -9.91 -20.76
N SER A 169 7.17 -10.73 -21.52
CA SER A 169 8.08 -10.27 -22.59
C SER A 169 7.38 -9.60 -23.78
N VAL A 170 6.05 -9.66 -23.85
CA VAL A 170 5.25 -8.90 -24.84
C VAL A 170 5.22 -7.41 -24.51
N VAL A 171 5.41 -7.06 -23.25
CA VAL A 171 5.25 -5.68 -22.76
C VAL A 171 6.50 -5.12 -22.07
N SER A 172 7.46 -5.95 -21.71
CA SER A 172 8.70 -5.53 -21.04
C SER A 172 9.90 -6.35 -21.48
N ASP A 173 11.03 -5.70 -21.72
CA ASP A 173 12.30 -6.37 -22.04
C ASP A 173 12.92 -7.07 -20.83
N GLU A 174 12.48 -6.72 -19.62
CA GLU A 174 12.96 -7.31 -18.38
C GLU A 174 11.80 -7.97 -17.59
N LYS A 175 12.11 -9.05 -16.87
CA LYS A 175 11.15 -9.69 -15.99
C LYS A 175 11.01 -8.90 -14.69
N ILE A 176 10.10 -7.92 -14.68
CA ILE A 176 9.85 -7.04 -13.53
C ILE A 176 9.29 -7.82 -12.33
N VAL A 177 8.39 -8.77 -12.60
CA VAL A 177 7.79 -9.65 -11.57
C VAL A 177 8.36 -11.05 -11.73
N THR A 178 9.08 -11.55 -10.74
CA THR A 178 9.70 -12.88 -10.78
C THR A 178 8.82 -13.96 -10.15
N ASP A 179 9.10 -15.23 -10.46
CA ASP A 179 8.27 -16.41 -10.13
C ASP A 179 8.56 -17.01 -8.73
N LYS A 180 8.93 -16.27 -7.72
CA LYS A 180 9.16 -16.88 -6.40
C LYS A 180 7.88 -17.06 -5.61
#